data_3a5881d6adbe37add5bfdf38876e81d3
#
_entry.id   3a5881d6adbe37add5bfdf38876e81d3
#
_cell.length_a   1.000
_cell.length_b   1.000
_cell.length_c   1.000
_cell.angle_alpha   90.00
_cell.angle_beta   90.00
_cell.angle_gamma   90.00
#
_symmetry.space_group_name_H-M   'P 1'
#
loop_
_entity.id
_entity.type
_entity.pdbx_description
1 polymer ?
#
loop_
_entity_poly.entity_id
_entity_poly.type
_entity_poly.pdbx_seq_one_letter_code
_entity_poly.pdbx_strand_id
1 'polypeptide(L)'
;MATMLGRGQCGGHLSLFFTIEDCSSDLLLQGSRGAGICIQDGVEAIARGEEGKGLLQVKFLGRENDGSLYQFVLEELVDIIPEVGKFDWELGIRMVLPSSQGFGMSASGAVASAIAFQRAIGIPHEECLRRSFMVAHIVERKRSSGLGDTTALSAGGVERRFAAGSPYSGSLLKIGPGKSEGWYSDAPILLCWRKKTGTHTSRYIDDIVWKRRISEAGKLAMEGVGAGDWESHRWTELIEASRFFASESGLDVDASRADFLGSVDDAIRNSIFSEELTPLLCMLGESVVIVPNNLQFGEGWIKHLSELLESSEISTFPSRISQVR
;
A
#
# COMPACT_ATOMS: atom_id res chain seq x y z
N MET A 1 -27.68 15.13 -21.84
CA MET A 1 -27.45 14.95 -20.39
C MET A 1 -26.01 15.34 -20.08
N ALA A 2 -25.73 16.03 -19.00
CA ALA A 2 -24.34 16.38 -18.66
C ALA A 2 -23.65 15.11 -18.10
N THR A 3 -22.55 14.71 -18.73
CA THR A 3 -21.72 13.61 -18.25
C THR A 3 -20.87 14.13 -17.09
N MET A 4 -20.96 13.49 -15.93
CA MET A 4 -20.07 13.75 -14.80
C MET A 4 -18.73 13.07 -15.03
N LEU A 5 -17.62 13.75 -14.72
CA LEU A 5 -16.28 13.22 -14.88
C LEU A 5 -15.40 13.56 -13.67
N GLY A 6 -14.77 12.55 -13.09
CA GLY A 6 -13.83 12.72 -12.00
C GLY A 6 -12.60 11.84 -12.17
N ARG A 7 -11.44 12.34 -11.75
CA ARG A 7 -10.17 11.61 -11.73
C ARG A 7 -9.64 11.51 -10.31
N GLY A 8 -9.24 10.31 -9.91
CA GLY A 8 -8.54 10.04 -8.68
C GLY A 8 -7.22 9.33 -8.94
N GLN A 9 -6.27 9.52 -8.04
CA GLN A 9 -4.97 8.88 -8.07
C GLN A 9 -4.48 8.66 -6.65
N CYS A 10 -3.82 7.52 -6.42
CA CYS A 10 -3.15 7.22 -5.17
C CYS A 10 -1.90 6.39 -5.45
N GLY A 11 -0.82 6.65 -4.74
CA GLY A 11 0.41 5.87 -4.81
C GLY A 11 0.26 4.49 -4.19
N GLY A 12 1.29 3.65 -4.32
CA GLY A 12 1.37 2.36 -3.65
C GLY A 12 1.98 2.46 -2.26
N HIS A 13 1.91 1.36 -1.49
CA HIS A 13 2.51 1.27 -0.17
C HIS A 13 3.23 -0.07 0.01
N LEU A 14 4.43 -0.02 0.54
CA LEU A 14 5.27 -1.15 0.88
C LEU A 14 5.36 -1.25 2.40
N SER A 15 4.58 -2.12 3.03
CA SER A 15 4.74 -2.40 4.46
C SER A 15 6.05 -3.13 4.70
N LEU A 16 6.92 -2.58 5.53
CA LEU A 16 8.21 -3.19 5.91
C LEU A 16 8.12 -3.98 7.20
N PHE A 17 7.31 -3.53 8.14
CA PHE A 17 6.90 -4.29 9.32
C PHE A 17 5.57 -3.78 9.87
N PHE A 18 4.86 -4.62 10.64
CA PHE A 18 3.54 -4.24 11.14
C PHE A 18 3.06 -5.13 12.28
N THR A 19 2.08 -4.63 13.06
CA THR A 19 1.27 -5.39 13.99
C THR A 19 -0.09 -5.71 13.38
N ILE A 20 -0.83 -6.67 13.94
CA ILE A 20 -2.23 -6.95 13.57
C ILE A 20 -3.10 -6.56 14.76
N GLU A 21 -3.94 -5.54 14.59
CA GLU A 21 -4.85 -5.02 15.62
C GLU A 21 -6.29 -4.99 15.09
N ASP A 22 -6.97 -6.13 15.16
CA ASP A 22 -8.30 -6.37 14.56
C ASP A 22 -9.35 -6.90 15.55
N CYS A 23 -9.09 -6.80 16.87
CA CYS A 23 -9.99 -7.33 17.90
C CYS A 23 -11.27 -6.50 18.10
N SER A 24 -11.34 -5.27 17.59
CA SER A 24 -12.52 -4.42 17.71
C SER A 24 -13.62 -4.88 16.74
N SER A 25 -14.89 -4.76 17.16
CA SER A 25 -16.04 -4.88 16.26
C SER A 25 -16.25 -3.64 15.37
N ASP A 26 -15.69 -2.49 15.79
CA ASP A 26 -15.69 -1.28 14.96
C ASP A 26 -14.50 -1.33 13.98
N LEU A 27 -14.81 -1.36 12.70
CA LEU A 27 -13.81 -1.43 11.63
C LEU A 27 -12.87 -0.22 11.62
N LEU A 28 -13.33 0.95 12.06
CA LEU A 28 -12.51 2.15 12.15
C LEU A 28 -11.40 2.04 13.19
N LEU A 29 -11.57 1.16 14.20
CA LEU A 29 -10.56 0.92 15.24
C LEU A 29 -9.60 -0.23 14.89
N GLN A 30 -9.93 -1.05 13.89
CA GLN A 30 -9.05 -2.10 13.42
C GLN A 30 -7.92 -1.52 12.57
N GLY A 31 -6.74 -2.13 12.60
CA GLY A 31 -5.63 -1.65 11.78
C GLY A 31 -4.28 -2.27 12.13
N SER A 32 -3.22 -1.51 11.90
CA SER A 32 -1.85 -1.91 12.24
C SER A 32 -1.02 -0.72 12.70
N ARG A 33 -0.10 -0.95 13.63
CA ARG A 33 1.09 -0.11 13.83
C ARG A 33 2.23 -0.71 13.01
N GLY A 34 3.22 0.10 12.66
CA GLY A 34 4.34 -0.35 11.84
C GLY A 34 4.96 0.79 11.07
N ALA A 35 5.78 0.45 10.08
CA ALA A 35 6.34 1.43 9.17
C ALA A 35 6.55 0.85 7.76
N GLY A 36 6.71 1.75 6.80
CA GLY A 36 6.87 1.38 5.41
C GLY A 36 7.21 2.55 4.51
N ILE A 37 7.06 2.31 3.23
CA ILE A 37 7.40 3.26 2.17
C ILE A 37 6.18 3.46 1.27
N CYS A 38 5.70 4.69 1.17
CA CYS A 38 4.77 5.08 0.12
C CYS A 38 5.55 5.39 -1.16
N ILE A 39 5.06 4.90 -2.28
CA ILE A 39 5.68 5.06 -3.60
C ILE A 39 4.76 5.84 -4.53
N GLN A 40 5.35 6.52 -5.53
CA GLN A 40 4.59 7.33 -6.48
C GLN A 40 3.70 6.48 -7.41
N ASP A 41 4.12 5.26 -7.70
CA ASP A 41 3.46 4.36 -8.62
C ASP A 41 2.34 3.59 -7.92
N GLY A 42 1.14 3.71 -8.43
CA GLY A 42 -0.04 3.13 -7.81
C GLY A 42 -1.21 2.99 -8.77
N VAL A 43 -2.38 3.48 -8.40
CA VAL A 43 -3.60 3.37 -9.18
C VAL A 43 -4.14 4.73 -9.60
N GLU A 44 -4.50 4.85 -10.88
CA GLU A 44 -5.31 5.93 -11.41
C GLU A 44 -6.73 5.42 -11.67
N ALA A 45 -7.72 6.23 -11.34
CA ALA A 45 -9.13 5.96 -11.56
C ALA A 45 -9.80 7.13 -12.27
N ILE A 46 -10.63 6.85 -13.27
CA ILE A 46 -11.46 7.83 -13.97
C ILE A 46 -12.90 7.35 -13.88
N ALA A 47 -13.74 8.10 -13.17
CA ALA A 47 -15.17 7.85 -13.05
C ALA A 47 -15.93 8.73 -14.04
N ARG A 48 -16.77 8.11 -14.88
CA ARG A 48 -17.74 8.78 -15.74
C ARG A 48 -19.13 8.38 -15.28
N GLY A 49 -19.96 9.35 -14.93
CA GLY A 49 -21.33 9.15 -14.44
C GLY A 49 -22.37 9.71 -15.40
N GLU A 50 -23.45 8.99 -15.60
CA GLU A 50 -24.67 9.44 -16.27
C GLU A 50 -25.86 9.19 -15.34
N GLU A 51 -26.91 10.03 -15.37
CA GLU A 51 -28.09 9.81 -14.53
C GLU A 51 -28.61 8.37 -14.67
N GLY A 52 -28.79 7.69 -13.54
CA GLY A 52 -29.10 6.26 -13.55
C GLY A 52 -29.54 5.72 -12.18
N LYS A 53 -29.21 4.48 -11.93
CA LYS A 53 -29.67 3.69 -10.75
C LYS A 53 -28.51 3.19 -9.87
N GLY A 54 -27.31 3.71 -10.04
CA GLY A 54 -26.12 3.30 -9.28
C GLY A 54 -25.44 2.05 -9.82
N LEU A 55 -25.63 1.71 -11.09
CA LEU A 55 -24.89 0.58 -11.70
C LEU A 55 -23.43 0.96 -11.90
N LEU A 56 -22.53 0.00 -11.71
CA LEU A 56 -21.09 0.17 -11.91
C LEU A 56 -20.57 -0.79 -12.99
N GLN A 57 -19.90 -0.23 -13.97
CA GLN A 57 -19.07 -0.98 -14.91
C GLN A 57 -17.61 -0.60 -14.70
N VAL A 58 -16.77 -1.59 -14.36
CA VAL A 58 -15.31 -1.40 -14.20
C VAL A 58 -14.60 -1.82 -15.46
N LYS A 59 -13.69 -0.98 -15.96
CA LYS A 59 -12.82 -1.24 -17.11
C LYS A 59 -11.36 -1.10 -16.70
N PHE A 60 -10.59 -2.17 -16.83
CA PHE A 60 -9.15 -2.13 -16.57
C PHE A 60 -8.39 -1.75 -17.83
N LEU A 61 -7.50 -0.76 -17.71
CA LEU A 61 -6.57 -0.36 -18.74
C LEU A 61 -5.26 -1.16 -18.57
N GLY A 62 -5.16 -2.28 -19.29
CA GLY A 62 -4.03 -3.19 -19.17
C GLY A 62 -4.44 -4.59 -18.73
N ARG A 63 -3.97 -5.05 -17.56
CA ARG A 63 -4.32 -6.39 -17.04
C ARG A 63 -5.71 -6.37 -16.42
N GLU A 64 -6.51 -7.37 -16.75
CA GLU A 64 -7.78 -7.62 -16.08
C GLU A 64 -7.55 -7.95 -14.59
N ASN A 65 -8.45 -7.50 -13.75
CA ASN A 65 -8.46 -7.76 -12.31
C ASN A 65 -9.90 -7.91 -11.83
N ASP A 66 -10.08 -8.34 -10.57
CA ASP A 66 -11.39 -8.39 -9.94
C ASP A 66 -11.92 -6.98 -9.67
N GLY A 67 -13.04 -6.64 -10.28
CA GLY A 67 -13.72 -5.36 -10.10
C GLY A 67 -14.49 -5.22 -8.78
N SER A 68 -14.61 -6.28 -7.99
CA SER A 68 -15.43 -6.30 -6.77
C SER A 68 -15.01 -5.25 -5.74
N LEU A 69 -13.72 -4.95 -5.61
CA LEU A 69 -13.21 -3.89 -4.75
C LEU A 69 -13.94 -2.55 -4.99
N TYR A 70 -14.09 -2.19 -6.24
CA TYR A 70 -14.65 -0.89 -6.64
C TYR A 70 -16.18 -0.84 -6.43
N GLN A 71 -16.83 -2.00 -6.48
CA GLN A 71 -18.24 -2.12 -6.12
C GLN A 71 -18.44 -1.82 -4.62
N PHE A 72 -17.60 -2.41 -3.75
CA PHE A 72 -17.63 -2.11 -2.31
C PHE A 72 -17.34 -0.62 -2.02
N VAL A 73 -16.41 0.00 -2.75
CA VAL A 73 -16.14 1.44 -2.61
C VAL A 73 -17.36 2.29 -2.98
N LEU A 74 -18.03 1.94 -4.08
CA LEU A 74 -19.25 2.66 -4.51
C LEU A 74 -20.37 2.51 -3.49
N GLU A 75 -20.63 1.29 -3.01
CA GLU A 75 -21.64 1.01 -2.00
C GLU A 75 -21.40 1.80 -0.71
N GLU A 76 -20.16 1.80 -0.20
CA GLU A 76 -19.81 2.55 1.00
C GLU A 76 -19.94 4.07 0.80
N LEU A 77 -19.63 4.56 -0.41
CA LEU A 77 -19.86 5.97 -0.74
C LEU A 77 -21.34 6.33 -0.81
N VAL A 78 -22.18 5.47 -1.39
CA VAL A 78 -23.64 5.70 -1.49
C VAL A 78 -24.27 5.77 -0.10
N ASP A 79 -23.82 4.96 0.84
CA ASP A 79 -24.31 5.01 2.24
C ASP A 79 -24.01 6.38 2.90
N ILE A 80 -22.90 7.02 2.52
CA ILE A 80 -22.46 8.31 3.11
C ILE A 80 -22.95 9.49 2.28
N ILE A 81 -22.95 9.36 0.95
CA ILE A 81 -23.32 10.39 -0.04
C ILE A 81 -24.34 9.78 -1.01
N PRO A 82 -25.63 9.79 -0.68
CA PRO A 82 -26.67 9.18 -1.53
C PRO A 82 -26.73 9.72 -2.97
N GLU A 83 -26.20 10.92 -3.19
CA GLU A 83 -26.08 11.54 -4.52
C GLU A 83 -25.28 10.70 -5.49
N VAL A 84 -24.24 9.99 -5.02
CA VAL A 84 -23.41 9.10 -5.84
C VAL A 84 -24.25 7.96 -6.45
N GLY A 85 -25.25 7.47 -5.73
CA GLY A 85 -26.18 6.41 -6.19
C GLY A 85 -27.18 6.82 -7.26
N LYS A 86 -27.24 8.11 -7.61
CA LYS A 86 -28.14 8.64 -8.68
C LYS A 86 -27.54 8.53 -10.08
N PHE A 87 -26.32 7.99 -10.21
CA PHE A 87 -25.60 7.86 -11.48
C PHE A 87 -25.24 6.42 -11.74
N ASP A 88 -25.34 6.00 -12.99
CA ASP A 88 -24.67 4.80 -13.50
C ASP A 88 -23.24 5.18 -13.86
N TRP A 89 -22.29 4.38 -13.42
CA TRP A 89 -20.88 4.69 -13.46
C TRP A 89 -20.09 3.76 -14.39
N GLU A 90 -19.27 4.35 -15.24
CA GLU A 90 -18.15 3.68 -15.89
C GLU A 90 -16.86 4.10 -15.17
N LEU A 91 -16.13 3.13 -14.60
CA LEU A 91 -14.89 3.35 -13.88
C LEU A 91 -13.72 2.75 -14.63
N GLY A 92 -12.88 3.60 -15.24
CA GLY A 92 -11.61 3.20 -15.85
C GLY A 92 -10.51 3.13 -14.80
N ILE A 93 -9.84 1.98 -14.69
CA ILE A 93 -8.74 1.74 -13.75
C ILE A 93 -7.45 1.47 -14.50
N ARG A 94 -6.40 2.22 -14.18
CA ARG A 94 -5.03 1.98 -14.61
C ARG A 94 -4.18 1.64 -13.39
N MET A 95 -3.59 0.43 -13.41
CA MET A 95 -2.72 -0.08 -12.36
C MET A 95 -1.35 -0.36 -12.96
N VAL A 96 -0.32 0.29 -12.44
CA VAL A 96 1.06 0.16 -12.97
C VAL A 96 1.71 -1.12 -12.43
N LEU A 97 1.48 -1.44 -11.16
CA LEU A 97 2.05 -2.58 -10.46
C LEU A 97 1.03 -3.72 -10.34
N PRO A 98 1.49 -4.98 -10.25
CA PRO A 98 0.58 -6.11 -10.06
C PRO A 98 -0.11 -6.09 -8.69
N SER A 99 -1.36 -6.55 -8.64
CA SER A 99 -2.07 -6.81 -7.40
C SER A 99 -1.50 -8.03 -6.65
N SER A 100 -1.77 -8.13 -5.36
CA SER A 100 -1.40 -9.27 -4.50
C SER A 100 0.11 -9.56 -4.39
N GLN A 101 0.95 -8.55 -4.62
CA GLN A 101 2.40 -8.63 -4.49
C GLN A 101 2.97 -7.82 -3.31
N GLY A 102 2.12 -7.26 -2.43
CA GLY A 102 2.58 -6.46 -1.30
C GLY A 102 2.91 -5.00 -1.65
N PHE A 103 2.39 -4.50 -2.77
CA PHE A 103 2.59 -3.11 -3.21
C PHE A 103 1.44 -2.17 -2.82
N GLY A 104 0.49 -2.61 -2.01
CA GLY A 104 -0.63 -1.79 -1.52
C GLY A 104 -1.65 -1.39 -2.60
N MET A 105 -1.72 -2.14 -3.73
CA MET A 105 -2.57 -1.80 -4.87
C MET A 105 -4.07 -1.83 -4.56
N SER A 106 -4.51 -2.63 -3.59
CA SER A 106 -5.91 -2.67 -3.15
C SER A 106 -6.30 -1.34 -2.49
N ALA A 107 -5.57 -0.92 -1.47
CA ALA A 107 -5.79 0.36 -0.79
C ALA A 107 -5.65 1.56 -1.75
N SER A 108 -4.61 1.55 -2.60
CA SER A 108 -4.40 2.55 -3.65
C SER A 108 -5.62 2.67 -4.58
N GLY A 109 -6.14 1.52 -5.06
CA GLY A 109 -7.32 1.47 -5.92
C GLY A 109 -8.59 1.95 -5.24
N ALA A 110 -8.80 1.56 -3.98
CA ALA A 110 -9.94 2.02 -3.19
C ALA A 110 -9.92 3.53 -2.96
N VAL A 111 -8.76 4.10 -2.60
CA VAL A 111 -8.61 5.55 -2.42
C VAL A 111 -8.81 6.28 -3.75
N ALA A 112 -8.14 5.83 -4.83
CA ALA A 112 -8.22 6.48 -6.14
C ALA A 112 -9.64 6.50 -6.69
N SER A 113 -10.37 5.38 -6.60
CA SER A 113 -11.76 5.29 -7.07
C SER A 113 -12.72 6.13 -6.21
N ALA A 114 -12.56 6.12 -4.90
CA ALA A 114 -13.35 6.96 -4.01
C ALA A 114 -13.16 8.46 -4.30
N ILE A 115 -11.91 8.88 -4.60
CA ILE A 115 -11.62 10.25 -5.06
C ILE A 115 -12.31 10.54 -6.39
N ALA A 116 -12.23 9.61 -7.36
CA ALA A 116 -12.79 9.81 -8.68
C ALA A 116 -14.31 10.02 -8.65
N PHE A 117 -15.08 9.17 -7.95
CA PHE A 117 -16.52 9.31 -7.79
C PHE A 117 -16.89 10.64 -7.14
N GLN A 118 -16.24 11.02 -6.05
CA GLN A 118 -16.56 12.24 -5.32
C GLN A 118 -16.23 13.51 -6.13
N ARG A 119 -15.10 13.52 -6.84
CA ARG A 119 -14.73 14.64 -7.71
C ARG A 119 -15.71 14.81 -8.87
N ALA A 120 -16.24 13.71 -9.41
CA ALA A 120 -17.22 13.75 -10.49
C ALA A 120 -18.49 14.52 -10.08
N ILE A 121 -18.92 14.40 -8.82
CA ILE A 121 -20.10 15.11 -8.29
C ILE A 121 -19.74 16.42 -7.57
N GLY A 122 -18.50 16.88 -7.66
CA GLY A 122 -18.09 18.21 -7.19
C GLY A 122 -17.83 18.32 -5.68
N ILE A 123 -17.52 17.23 -4.98
CA ILE A 123 -17.14 17.30 -3.56
C ILE A 123 -15.82 18.09 -3.39
N PRO A 124 -15.75 19.01 -2.40
CA PRO A 124 -14.56 19.79 -2.12
C PRO A 124 -13.32 18.92 -1.85
N HIS A 125 -12.14 19.40 -2.26
CA HIS A 125 -10.92 18.62 -2.30
C HIS A 125 -10.55 17.96 -0.96
N GLU A 126 -10.49 18.73 0.13
CA GLU A 126 -10.11 18.21 1.46
C GLU A 126 -11.12 17.20 2.00
N GLU A 127 -12.41 17.48 1.81
CA GLU A 127 -13.48 16.58 2.20
C GLU A 127 -13.43 15.27 1.39
N CYS A 128 -13.22 15.39 0.08
CA CYS A 128 -13.04 14.28 -0.83
C CYS A 128 -11.86 13.38 -0.39
N LEU A 129 -10.69 13.95 -0.09
CA LEU A 129 -9.53 13.18 0.33
C LEU A 129 -9.79 12.45 1.65
N ARG A 130 -10.23 13.14 2.68
CA ARG A 130 -10.47 12.56 4.01
C ARG A 130 -11.49 11.42 3.96
N ARG A 131 -12.59 11.64 3.24
CA ARG A 131 -13.62 10.60 3.07
C ARG A 131 -13.09 9.42 2.28
N SER A 132 -12.29 9.65 1.23
CA SER A 132 -11.73 8.56 0.44
C SER A 132 -10.83 7.64 1.27
N PHE A 133 -9.99 8.19 2.14
CA PHE A 133 -9.17 7.38 3.05
C PHE A 133 -10.02 6.62 4.08
N MET A 134 -11.06 7.23 4.63
CA MET A 134 -11.98 6.56 5.56
C MET A 134 -12.74 5.42 4.88
N VAL A 135 -13.32 5.66 3.71
CA VAL A 135 -14.05 4.65 2.91
C VAL A 135 -13.11 3.51 2.51
N ALA A 136 -11.94 3.83 1.97
CA ALA A 136 -10.96 2.83 1.59
C ALA A 136 -10.55 1.94 2.79
N HIS A 137 -10.35 2.53 3.97
CA HIS A 137 -10.06 1.78 5.19
C HIS A 137 -11.20 0.80 5.54
N ILE A 138 -12.45 1.25 5.55
CA ILE A 138 -13.62 0.40 5.83
C ILE A 138 -13.70 -0.75 4.83
N VAL A 139 -13.52 -0.46 3.54
CA VAL A 139 -13.57 -1.47 2.47
C VAL A 139 -12.45 -2.51 2.63
N GLU A 140 -11.22 -2.07 2.88
CA GLU A 140 -10.09 -2.98 3.13
C GLU A 140 -10.36 -3.89 4.34
N ARG A 141 -10.96 -3.37 5.40
CA ARG A 141 -11.31 -4.18 6.58
C ARG A 141 -12.46 -5.15 6.30
N LYS A 142 -13.53 -4.72 5.61
CA LYS A 142 -14.64 -5.60 5.20
C LYS A 142 -14.17 -6.76 4.32
N ARG A 143 -13.11 -6.56 3.53
CA ARG A 143 -12.56 -7.55 2.60
C ARG A 143 -11.39 -8.37 3.18
N SER A 144 -10.93 -8.08 4.39
CA SER A 144 -9.70 -8.66 4.99
C SER A 144 -8.48 -8.52 4.06
N SER A 145 -8.38 -7.43 3.29
CA SER A 145 -7.34 -7.21 2.29
C SER A 145 -6.19 -6.33 2.76
N GLY A 146 -6.44 -5.38 3.65
CA GLY A 146 -5.42 -4.49 4.21
C GLY A 146 -5.72 -4.11 5.66
N LEU A 147 -4.68 -3.78 6.43
CA LEU A 147 -4.78 -3.36 7.82
C LEU A 147 -4.40 -1.90 8.03
N GLY A 148 -3.29 -1.47 7.43
CA GLY A 148 -2.71 -0.16 7.70
C GLY A 148 -2.36 0.66 6.46
N ASP A 149 -2.53 0.11 5.26
CA ASP A 149 -2.10 0.76 4.01
C ASP A 149 -2.77 2.12 3.81
N THR A 150 -4.06 2.26 4.11
CA THR A 150 -4.79 3.52 3.98
C THR A 150 -4.27 4.59 4.93
N THR A 151 -3.91 4.21 6.17
CA THR A 151 -3.33 5.11 7.16
C THR A 151 -1.91 5.49 6.81
N ALA A 152 -1.11 4.55 6.27
CA ALA A 152 0.20 4.80 5.70
C ALA A 152 0.14 5.81 4.55
N LEU A 153 -0.71 5.55 3.55
CA LEU A 153 -0.88 6.41 2.38
C LEU A 153 -1.38 7.81 2.73
N SER A 154 -2.12 7.97 3.84
CA SER A 154 -2.55 9.29 4.30
C SER A 154 -1.41 10.16 4.84
N ALA A 155 -0.33 9.55 5.33
CA ALA A 155 0.90 10.25 5.73
C ALA A 155 1.84 10.47 4.54
N GLY A 156 1.99 9.45 3.68
CA GLY A 156 2.91 9.48 2.54
C GLY A 156 4.38 9.34 2.94
N GLY A 157 5.25 9.29 1.95
CA GLY A 157 6.71 9.22 2.14
C GLY A 157 7.19 7.93 2.80
N VAL A 158 8.23 8.03 3.60
CA VAL A 158 8.65 6.98 4.54
C VAL A 158 7.83 7.15 5.80
N GLU A 159 6.86 6.27 6.00
CA GLU A 159 5.83 6.43 7.00
C GLU A 159 6.04 5.56 8.24
N ARG A 160 5.52 6.04 9.37
CA ARG A 160 5.39 5.33 10.63
C ARG A 160 3.95 5.44 11.15
N ARG A 161 3.30 4.30 11.36
CA ARG A 161 1.97 4.23 12.00
C ARG A 161 2.15 3.91 13.47
N PHE A 162 1.87 4.87 14.34
CA PHE A 162 2.02 4.71 15.80
C PHE A 162 0.70 4.41 16.52
N ALA A 163 -0.46 4.52 15.84
CA ALA A 163 -1.74 4.02 16.33
C ALA A 163 -2.53 3.36 15.19
N ALA A 164 -3.13 2.20 15.49
CA ALA A 164 -3.97 1.46 14.56
C ALA A 164 -5.32 2.14 14.32
N GLY A 165 -5.91 1.89 13.17
CA GLY A 165 -7.25 2.36 12.81
C GLY A 165 -7.27 3.24 11.56
N SER A 166 -8.45 3.75 11.24
CA SER A 166 -8.67 4.67 10.13
C SER A 166 -8.05 6.04 10.39
N PRO A 167 -7.45 6.70 9.39
CA PRO A 167 -6.87 8.04 9.56
C PRO A 167 -7.93 9.13 9.77
N TYR A 168 -9.17 8.89 9.31
CA TYR A 168 -10.30 9.82 9.47
C TYR A 168 -11.55 9.09 9.94
N SER A 169 -12.46 9.79 10.60
CA SER A 169 -13.67 9.20 11.17
C SER A 169 -14.85 10.16 11.27
N GLY A 170 -16.05 9.56 11.25
CA GLY A 170 -17.33 10.25 11.43
C GLY A 170 -17.76 11.15 10.27
N SER A 171 -18.97 11.66 10.34
CA SER A 171 -19.56 12.50 9.29
C SER A 171 -18.83 13.83 9.08
N LEU A 172 -18.14 14.33 10.12
CA LEU A 172 -17.34 15.55 10.04
C LEU A 172 -15.88 15.30 9.58
N LEU A 173 -15.54 14.06 9.24
CA LEU A 173 -14.22 13.66 8.76
C LEU A 173 -13.07 14.16 9.63
N LYS A 174 -13.25 14.08 10.95
CA LYS A 174 -12.24 14.42 11.93
C LYS A 174 -11.08 13.41 11.85
N ILE A 175 -9.95 13.77 12.46
CA ILE A 175 -8.83 12.86 12.63
C ILE A 175 -9.32 11.60 13.35
N GLY A 176 -9.10 10.45 12.73
CA GLY A 176 -9.54 9.14 13.20
C GLY A 176 -8.64 8.54 14.27
N PRO A 177 -8.91 7.29 14.67
CA PRO A 177 -8.08 6.54 15.64
C PRO A 177 -6.68 6.23 15.09
N GLY A 178 -6.55 5.92 13.81
CA GLY A 178 -5.28 5.66 13.16
C GLY A 178 -4.41 6.91 13.10
N LYS A 179 -3.14 6.76 13.50
CA LYS A 179 -2.16 7.86 13.51
C LYS A 179 -0.91 7.43 12.78
N SER A 180 -0.50 8.27 11.85
CA SER A 180 0.72 8.10 11.08
C SER A 180 1.39 9.43 10.84
N GLU A 181 2.67 9.36 10.60
CA GLU A 181 3.51 10.46 10.17
C GLU A 181 4.50 9.95 9.12
N GLY A 182 5.01 10.82 8.29
CA GLY A 182 5.95 10.44 7.26
C GLY A 182 6.84 11.60 6.84
N TRP A 183 8.02 11.28 6.35
CA TRP A 183 8.93 12.25 5.76
C TRP A 183 9.16 11.92 4.28
N TYR A 184 9.40 12.95 3.51
CA TYR A 184 9.55 12.86 2.07
C TYR A 184 10.99 12.51 1.67
N SER A 185 11.12 11.68 0.64
CA SER A 185 12.35 11.47 -0.11
C SER A 185 11.99 11.17 -1.56
N ASP A 186 12.85 11.52 -2.50
CA ASP A 186 12.78 11.13 -3.90
C ASP A 186 13.78 10.02 -4.26
N ALA A 187 14.32 9.34 -3.24
CA ALA A 187 15.28 8.27 -3.42
C ALA A 187 14.74 7.18 -4.36
N PRO A 188 15.56 6.74 -5.32
CA PRO A 188 15.19 5.68 -6.26
C PRO A 188 15.17 4.34 -5.56
N ILE A 189 14.18 3.52 -5.87
CA ILE A 189 14.03 2.15 -5.38
C ILE A 189 13.70 1.22 -6.54
N LEU A 190 13.97 -0.08 -6.39
CA LEU A 190 13.65 -1.08 -7.40
C LEU A 190 12.70 -2.13 -6.80
N LEU A 191 11.50 -2.22 -7.34
CA LEU A 191 10.52 -3.23 -6.97
C LEU A 191 10.80 -4.51 -7.76
N CYS A 192 10.79 -5.65 -7.08
CA CYS A 192 11.07 -6.95 -7.66
C CYS A 192 9.97 -7.95 -7.29
N TRP A 193 9.50 -8.74 -8.26
CA TRP A 193 8.52 -9.81 -8.03
C TRP A 193 8.64 -10.91 -9.07
N ARG A 194 8.11 -12.10 -8.75
CA ARG A 194 7.93 -13.19 -9.72
C ARG A 194 6.53 -13.16 -10.34
N LYS A 195 6.39 -13.54 -11.61
CA LYS A 195 5.11 -13.62 -12.34
C LYS A 195 4.24 -14.80 -11.90
N LYS A 196 4.27 -15.18 -10.64
CA LYS A 196 3.39 -16.23 -10.09
C LYS A 196 2.13 -15.60 -9.49
N THR A 197 1.06 -16.37 -9.42
CA THR A 197 -0.14 -16.01 -8.64
C THR A 197 0.25 -16.03 -7.17
N GLY A 198 0.37 -14.85 -6.57
CA GLY A 198 0.72 -14.70 -5.16
C GLY A 198 -0.29 -15.35 -4.23
N THR A 199 0.16 -15.81 -3.07
CA THR A 199 -0.69 -16.30 -2.00
C THR A 199 -1.49 -15.12 -1.42
N HIS A 200 -2.79 -15.29 -1.22
CA HIS A 200 -3.65 -14.21 -0.72
C HIS A 200 -3.20 -13.77 0.69
N THR A 201 -3.16 -12.47 0.94
CA THR A 201 -2.77 -11.85 2.23
C THR A 201 -3.54 -12.39 3.42
N SER A 202 -4.82 -12.75 3.22
CA SER A 202 -5.70 -13.34 4.25
C SER A 202 -5.11 -14.59 4.91
N ARG A 203 -4.32 -15.41 4.20
CA ARG A 203 -3.66 -16.59 4.77
C ARG A 203 -2.83 -16.29 6.02
N TYR A 204 -2.19 -15.13 6.07
CA TYR A 204 -1.33 -14.72 7.20
C TYR A 204 -2.10 -13.92 8.26
N ILE A 205 -3.11 -13.16 7.84
CA ILE A 205 -3.92 -12.33 8.73
C ILE A 205 -4.95 -13.17 9.49
N ASP A 206 -5.53 -14.20 8.85
CA ASP A 206 -6.60 -15.02 9.41
C ASP A 206 -6.08 -16.25 10.17
N ASP A 207 -4.84 -16.70 9.90
CA ASP A 207 -4.22 -17.80 10.63
C ASP A 207 -3.71 -17.33 12.02
N ILE A 208 -4.20 -17.97 13.08
CA ILE A 208 -3.93 -17.55 14.46
C ILE A 208 -2.44 -17.64 14.86
N VAL A 209 -1.70 -18.59 14.30
CA VAL A 209 -0.26 -18.77 14.59
C VAL A 209 0.54 -17.68 13.91
N TRP A 210 0.30 -17.45 12.63
CA TRP A 210 0.93 -16.37 11.87
C TRP A 210 0.60 -15.01 12.46
N LYS A 211 -0.67 -14.75 12.75
CA LYS A 211 -1.15 -13.52 13.36
C LYS A 211 -0.42 -13.19 14.67
N ARG A 212 -0.24 -14.20 15.54
CA ARG A 212 0.50 -14.02 16.79
C ARG A 212 1.96 -13.68 16.53
N ARG A 213 2.67 -14.47 15.72
CA ARG A 213 4.08 -14.27 15.39
C ARG A 213 4.33 -12.90 14.76
N ILE A 214 3.54 -12.51 13.78
CA ILE A 214 3.60 -11.21 13.13
C ILE A 214 3.36 -10.08 14.14
N SER A 215 2.34 -10.21 15.01
CA SER A 215 2.04 -9.17 16.00
C SER A 215 3.13 -9.03 17.05
N GLU A 216 3.73 -10.12 17.50
CA GLU A 216 4.84 -10.12 18.48
C GLU A 216 6.09 -9.49 17.85
N ALA A 217 6.49 -9.93 16.65
CA ALA A 217 7.61 -9.35 15.92
C ALA A 217 7.40 -7.85 15.61
N GLY A 218 6.18 -7.48 15.19
CA GLY A 218 5.84 -6.08 14.93
C GLY A 218 5.89 -5.20 16.16
N LYS A 219 5.49 -5.70 17.33
CA LYS A 219 5.62 -4.96 18.59
C LYS A 219 7.08 -4.70 18.95
N LEU A 220 7.94 -5.72 18.83
CA LEU A 220 9.37 -5.59 19.08
C LEU A 220 10.04 -4.61 18.10
N ALA A 221 9.71 -4.68 16.81
CA ALA A 221 10.20 -3.71 15.83
C ALA A 221 9.76 -2.28 16.16
N MET A 222 8.50 -2.10 16.64
CA MET A 222 8.01 -0.79 17.07
C MET A 222 8.72 -0.23 18.31
N GLU A 223 9.27 -1.07 19.21
CA GLU A 223 10.06 -0.59 20.35
C GLU A 223 11.29 0.19 19.91
N GLY A 224 11.93 -0.23 18.79
CA GLY A 224 13.08 0.46 18.20
C GLY A 224 12.73 1.79 17.54
N VAL A 225 11.68 1.82 16.75
CA VAL A 225 11.36 2.96 15.87
C VAL A 225 10.11 3.74 16.29
N GLY A 226 9.39 3.30 17.31
CA GLY A 226 8.08 3.85 17.71
C GLY A 226 8.14 5.16 18.48
N ALA A 227 9.27 5.52 19.09
CA ALA A 227 9.46 6.72 19.89
C ALA A 227 10.40 7.73 19.22
N GLY A 228 10.36 8.98 19.69
CA GLY A 228 11.18 10.08 19.16
C GLY A 228 10.62 10.65 17.86
N ASP A 229 11.40 11.54 17.25
CA ASP A 229 11.10 12.12 15.95
C ASP A 229 11.12 11.05 14.84
N TRP A 230 10.52 11.37 13.71
CA TRP A 230 10.48 10.51 12.53
C TRP A 230 10.96 11.30 11.31
N GLU A 231 12.28 11.26 11.07
CA GLU A 231 12.96 12.04 10.06
C GLU A 231 13.93 11.16 9.25
N SER A 232 14.51 11.70 8.19
CA SER A 232 15.34 10.94 7.24
C SER A 232 16.59 10.28 7.85
N HIS A 233 17.11 10.79 8.96
CA HIS A 233 18.24 10.18 9.68
C HIS A 233 17.90 8.81 10.31
N ARG A 234 16.59 8.48 10.46
CA ARG A 234 16.09 7.20 10.94
C ARG A 234 16.01 6.10 9.84
N TRP A 235 16.51 6.41 8.64
CA TRP A 235 16.43 5.49 7.50
C TRP A 235 17.10 4.14 7.77
N THR A 236 18.31 4.15 8.33
CA THR A 236 19.05 2.93 8.69
C THR A 236 18.29 2.10 9.72
N GLU A 237 17.71 2.74 10.73
CA GLU A 237 16.91 2.04 11.75
C GLU A 237 15.66 1.38 11.14
N LEU A 238 15.02 1.99 10.14
CA LEU A 238 13.90 1.39 9.43
C LEU A 238 14.33 0.13 8.68
N ILE A 239 15.46 0.17 7.97
CA ILE A 239 16.02 -0.98 7.27
C ILE A 239 16.30 -2.13 8.25
N GLU A 240 16.96 -1.83 9.37
CA GLU A 240 17.27 -2.82 10.41
C GLU A 240 15.99 -3.39 11.04
N ALA A 241 15.01 -2.56 11.37
CA ALA A 241 13.73 -2.99 11.90
C ALA A 241 12.93 -3.88 10.93
N SER A 242 12.99 -3.59 9.64
CA SER A 242 12.37 -4.43 8.59
C SER A 242 13.00 -5.83 8.54
N ARG A 243 14.32 -5.91 8.54
CA ARG A 243 15.05 -7.19 8.52
C ARG A 243 14.82 -7.97 9.81
N PHE A 244 14.89 -7.32 10.95
CA PHE A 244 14.57 -7.90 12.25
C PHE A 244 13.15 -8.49 12.27
N PHE A 245 12.16 -7.72 11.81
CA PHE A 245 10.78 -8.20 11.73
C PHE A 245 10.62 -9.42 10.82
N ALA A 246 11.26 -9.41 9.64
CA ALA A 246 11.21 -10.55 8.71
C ALA A 246 11.70 -11.83 9.38
N SER A 247 12.81 -11.74 10.11
CA SER A 247 13.42 -12.86 10.84
C SER A 247 12.56 -13.32 12.02
N GLU A 248 12.17 -12.42 12.91
CA GLU A 248 11.39 -12.76 14.12
C GLU A 248 9.99 -13.30 13.79
N SER A 249 9.35 -12.77 12.75
CA SER A 249 8.04 -13.30 12.29
C SER A 249 8.18 -14.63 11.56
N GLY A 250 9.37 -14.97 11.05
CA GLY A 250 9.64 -16.16 10.24
C GLY A 250 9.16 -16.01 8.78
N LEU A 251 8.89 -14.79 8.32
CA LEU A 251 8.51 -14.53 6.94
C LEU A 251 9.69 -14.71 5.96
N ASP A 252 10.91 -14.51 6.41
CA ASP A 252 12.14 -14.70 5.64
C ASP A 252 12.55 -16.18 5.47
N VAL A 253 12.00 -17.09 6.29
CA VAL A 253 12.21 -18.53 6.17
C VAL A 253 11.02 -19.27 5.55
N ASP A 254 9.93 -18.60 5.23
CA ASP A 254 8.88 -19.15 4.36
C ASP A 254 9.50 -19.47 3.00
N ALA A 255 9.41 -20.75 2.56
CA ALA A 255 10.22 -21.29 1.48
C ALA A 255 10.20 -20.46 0.18
N SER A 256 9.03 -19.92 -0.18
CA SER A 256 8.88 -19.10 -1.40
C SER A 256 9.56 -17.73 -1.24
N ARG A 257 9.44 -17.10 -0.08
CA ARG A 257 10.06 -15.81 0.20
C ARG A 257 11.55 -15.90 0.41
N ALA A 258 12.01 -16.94 1.13
CA ALA A 258 13.43 -17.20 1.37
C ALA A 258 14.18 -17.37 0.04
N ASP A 259 13.67 -18.20 -0.86
CA ASP A 259 14.25 -18.43 -2.18
C ASP A 259 14.28 -17.15 -3.02
N PHE A 260 13.20 -16.37 -2.97
CA PHE A 260 13.11 -15.12 -3.72
C PHE A 260 14.03 -14.04 -3.15
N LEU A 261 14.01 -13.82 -1.84
CA LEU A 261 14.91 -12.87 -1.17
C LEU A 261 16.38 -13.24 -1.41
N GLY A 262 16.72 -14.52 -1.30
CA GLY A 262 18.06 -15.04 -1.60
C GLY A 262 18.50 -14.75 -3.02
N SER A 263 17.62 -14.96 -4.01
CA SER A 263 17.93 -14.68 -5.42
C SER A 263 18.22 -13.19 -5.66
N VAL A 264 17.48 -12.29 -5.00
CA VAL A 264 17.70 -10.84 -5.10
C VAL A 264 18.97 -10.42 -4.36
N ASP A 265 19.22 -10.98 -3.18
CA ASP A 265 20.42 -10.71 -2.38
C ASP A 265 21.69 -11.17 -3.10
N ASP A 266 21.66 -12.35 -3.72
CA ASP A 266 22.78 -12.85 -4.55
C ASP A 266 23.05 -11.95 -5.76
N ALA A 267 22.01 -11.42 -6.40
CA ALA A 267 22.20 -10.47 -7.50
C ALA A 267 22.88 -9.17 -7.03
N ILE A 268 22.51 -8.65 -5.84
CA ILE A 268 23.17 -7.48 -5.26
C ILE A 268 24.62 -7.80 -4.88
N ARG A 269 24.89 -8.91 -4.19
CA ARG A 269 26.23 -9.33 -3.77
C ARG A 269 27.19 -9.53 -4.93
N ASN A 270 26.70 -10.01 -6.07
CA ASN A 270 27.49 -10.20 -7.28
C ASN A 270 27.62 -8.92 -8.13
N SER A 271 27.01 -7.83 -7.72
CA SER A 271 27.13 -6.51 -8.36
C SER A 271 28.23 -5.66 -7.71
N ILE A 272 28.60 -4.57 -8.38
CA ILE A 272 29.51 -3.56 -7.82
C ILE A 272 28.85 -2.68 -6.74
N PHE A 273 27.57 -2.91 -6.43
CA PHE A 273 26.75 -2.12 -5.50
C PHE A 273 26.41 -2.89 -4.21
N SER A 274 27.19 -3.92 -3.88
CA SER A 274 26.92 -4.82 -2.75
C SER A 274 26.88 -4.13 -1.38
N GLU A 275 27.64 -3.05 -1.22
CA GLU A 275 27.72 -2.31 0.05
C GLU A 275 26.69 -1.17 0.14
N GLU A 276 26.09 -0.76 -0.98
CA GLU A 276 25.23 0.40 -1.08
C GLU A 276 23.74 0.07 -1.05
N LEU A 277 23.36 -1.19 -1.26
CA LEU A 277 22.00 -1.61 -1.45
C LEU A 277 21.56 -2.69 -0.47
N THR A 278 20.30 -2.63 -0.07
CA THR A 278 19.68 -3.65 0.79
C THR A 278 18.34 -4.12 0.20
N PRO A 279 18.13 -5.45 0.06
CA PRO A 279 16.83 -6.00 -0.28
C PRO A 279 15.95 -6.14 0.96
N LEU A 280 14.69 -5.71 0.88
CA LEU A 280 13.69 -5.80 1.94
C LEU A 280 12.44 -6.49 1.41
N LEU A 281 11.87 -7.41 2.20
CA LEU A 281 10.58 -8.03 1.87
C LEU A 281 9.44 -6.99 1.91
N CYS A 282 8.60 -6.98 0.88
CA CYS A 282 7.33 -6.25 0.92
C CYS A 282 6.30 -7.15 1.61
N MET A 283 5.96 -6.80 2.85
CA MET A 283 5.25 -7.73 3.74
C MET A 283 3.89 -8.15 3.23
N LEU A 284 3.65 -9.44 3.41
CA LEU A 284 2.56 -10.30 2.97
C LEU A 284 2.48 -10.54 1.46
N GLY A 285 3.30 -9.87 0.65
CA GLY A 285 3.51 -10.22 -0.76
C GLY A 285 4.66 -11.22 -0.96
N GLU A 286 4.81 -11.71 -2.18
CA GLU A 286 6.00 -12.45 -2.63
C GLU A 286 6.86 -11.51 -3.49
N SER A 287 7.27 -10.40 -2.89
CA SER A 287 8.06 -9.36 -3.55
C SER A 287 9.10 -8.77 -2.62
N VAL A 288 10.08 -8.14 -3.22
CA VAL A 288 11.21 -7.48 -2.56
C VAL A 288 11.34 -6.08 -3.12
N VAL A 289 11.66 -5.13 -2.26
CA VAL A 289 12.15 -3.82 -2.69
C VAL A 289 13.65 -3.73 -2.42
N ILE A 290 14.41 -3.30 -3.41
CA ILE A 290 15.81 -2.94 -3.24
C ILE A 290 15.87 -1.44 -2.95
N VAL A 291 16.49 -1.09 -1.84
CA VAL A 291 16.62 0.29 -1.37
C VAL A 291 18.10 0.66 -1.22
N PRO A 292 18.48 1.92 -1.43
CA PRO A 292 19.83 2.38 -1.13
C PRO A 292 20.03 2.51 0.39
N ASN A 293 21.20 2.13 0.89
CA ASN A 293 21.58 2.31 2.30
C ASN A 293 21.73 3.79 2.65
N ASN A 294 22.11 4.61 1.67
CA ASN A 294 22.14 6.07 1.75
C ASN A 294 21.14 6.67 0.78
N LEU A 295 20.17 7.42 1.27
CA LEU A 295 19.12 8.08 0.46
C LEU A 295 19.66 9.05 -0.60
N GLN A 296 20.90 9.52 -0.48
CA GLN A 296 21.58 10.36 -1.47
C GLN A 296 22.26 9.55 -2.58
N PHE A 297 22.19 8.20 -2.51
CA PHE A 297 22.79 7.35 -3.53
C PHE A 297 22.00 7.44 -4.83
N GLY A 298 22.70 7.77 -5.92
CA GLY A 298 22.09 8.01 -7.23
C GLY A 298 21.44 6.76 -7.85
N GLU A 299 20.78 6.93 -8.98
CA GLU A 299 19.96 5.86 -9.62
C GLU A 299 20.73 4.96 -10.60
N GLY A 300 22.03 5.15 -10.78
CA GLY A 300 22.84 4.41 -11.78
C GLY A 300 22.83 2.88 -11.62
N TRP A 301 22.50 2.38 -10.43
CA TRP A 301 22.42 0.96 -10.11
C TRP A 301 21.14 0.27 -10.64
N ILE A 302 20.05 1.04 -10.83
CA ILE A 302 18.74 0.48 -11.18
C ILE A 302 18.78 -0.31 -12.48
N LYS A 303 19.31 0.31 -13.54
CA LYS A 303 19.39 -0.35 -14.85
C LYS A 303 20.21 -1.63 -14.79
N HIS A 304 21.36 -1.59 -14.13
CA HIS A 304 22.24 -2.75 -13.99
C HIS A 304 21.59 -3.92 -13.27
N LEU A 305 20.95 -3.65 -12.13
CA LEU A 305 20.25 -4.69 -11.36
C LEU A 305 18.98 -5.16 -12.05
N SER A 306 18.24 -4.28 -12.76
CA SER A 306 17.08 -4.71 -13.54
C SER A 306 17.48 -5.72 -14.63
N GLU A 307 18.52 -5.43 -15.40
CA GLU A 307 19.02 -6.34 -16.44
C GLU A 307 19.46 -7.69 -15.86
N LEU A 308 20.15 -7.68 -14.71
CA LEU A 308 20.63 -8.88 -14.04
C LEU A 308 19.47 -9.74 -13.50
N LEU A 309 18.49 -9.12 -12.84
CA LEU A 309 17.33 -9.80 -12.26
C LEU A 309 16.37 -10.33 -13.32
N GLU A 310 16.13 -9.56 -14.40
CA GLU A 310 15.30 -9.99 -15.52
C GLU A 310 15.88 -11.22 -16.26
N SER A 311 17.20 -11.34 -16.31
CA SER A 311 17.85 -12.55 -16.83
C SER A 311 17.56 -13.81 -16.00
N SER A 312 17.13 -13.64 -14.75
CA SER A 312 16.70 -14.69 -13.80
C SER A 312 15.18 -14.81 -13.66
N GLU A 313 14.41 -14.32 -14.64
CA GLU A 313 12.94 -14.33 -14.69
C GLU A 313 12.27 -13.55 -13.54
N ILE A 314 12.98 -12.62 -12.91
CA ILE A 314 12.47 -11.72 -11.90
C ILE A 314 12.01 -10.44 -12.61
N SER A 315 10.73 -10.10 -12.46
CA SER A 315 10.21 -8.83 -12.97
C SER A 315 10.67 -7.68 -12.09
N THR A 316 11.05 -6.58 -12.70
CA THR A 316 11.49 -5.38 -12.00
C THR A 316 10.68 -4.16 -12.41
N PHE A 317 10.61 -3.17 -11.54
CA PHE A 317 10.00 -1.87 -11.82
C PHE A 317 10.69 -0.77 -11.02
N PRO A 318 11.33 0.20 -11.69
CA PRO A 318 11.91 1.37 -11.04
C PRO A 318 10.80 2.26 -10.47
N SER A 319 10.92 2.65 -9.20
CA SER A 319 10.01 3.58 -8.56
C SER A 319 10.78 4.57 -7.67
N ARG A 320 10.08 5.47 -7.01
CA ARG A 320 10.65 6.41 -6.06
C ARG A 320 9.82 6.46 -4.79
N ILE A 321 10.47 6.73 -3.68
CA ILE A 321 9.81 7.11 -2.44
C ILE A 321 9.14 8.46 -2.70
N SER A 322 7.84 8.54 -2.51
CA SER A 322 7.11 9.76 -2.86
C SER A 322 5.96 10.02 -1.91
N GLN A 323 5.71 11.29 -1.66
CA GLN A 323 4.49 11.77 -1.04
C GLN A 323 3.46 11.98 -2.14
N VAL A 324 2.52 11.07 -2.29
CA VAL A 324 1.37 11.24 -3.19
C VAL A 324 0.21 11.79 -2.35
N ARG A 325 -0.13 13.04 -2.58
CA ARG A 325 -1.30 13.72 -2.00
C ARG A 325 -2.40 13.88 -3.03
#